data_70d9e9c91faadf44d0ce2f5c70ee6592
#
_entry.id   70d9e9c91faadf44d0ce2f5c70ee6592
#
_cell.length_a   1.000
_cell.length_b   1.000
_cell.length_c   1.000
_cell.angle_alpha   90.00
_cell.angle_beta   90.00
_cell.angle_gamma   90.00
#
_symmetry.space_group_name_H-M   'P 1'
#
loop_
_entity.id
_entity.type
_entity.pdbx_description
1 polymer ?
#
loop_
_entity_poly.entity_id
_entity_poly.type
_entity_poly.pdbx_seq_one_letter_code
_entity_poly.pdbx_strand_id
1 'polypeptide(L)'
;MTRRTPPRPVDVEQLFPEVAPLRRQAVRLHPRAGSPSWRDSSVGGPLRWPDREPWPLCPEHRGSPMAPIVQLYAADALGVVEFPPACDLLQVLWCPRAHDGRWVLPEVHWRAAGAVGTVREAPPLPAGTPYGHVPKPCVVHPELITEYPSWDLPYPLWDALEPRFAQVEAETGWDYQYHLSTAPGTKLGGYPGWGQDPQWPDCSGCGKPMDHLLTVASSEADAAWTPFEDEGVRYESADLMLGDMGGIYLFECRSCPGRPVKDRFGS
;
A
#
# COMPACT_ATOMS: atom_id res chain seq x y z
N MET A 1 -1.28 11.37 17.40
CA MET A 1 -2.03 10.31 18.11
C MET A 1 -1.85 9.02 17.34
N THR A 2 -1.59 7.89 18.02
CA THR A 2 -1.48 6.57 17.36
C THR A 2 -2.87 6.12 16.94
N ARG A 3 -3.03 5.60 15.73
CA ARG A 3 -4.28 4.97 15.30
C ARG A 3 -4.23 3.49 15.59
N ARG A 4 -5.37 2.92 15.96
CA ARG A 4 -5.47 1.52 16.30
C ARG A 4 -6.68 0.90 15.63
N THR A 5 -6.43 -0.08 14.79
CA THR A 5 -7.47 -0.94 14.24
C THR A 5 -8.19 -1.65 15.38
N PRO A 6 -9.53 -1.71 15.40
CA PRO A 6 -10.25 -2.53 16.36
C PRO A 6 -9.74 -3.98 16.37
N PRO A 7 -9.66 -4.64 17.53
CA PRO A 7 -9.37 -6.07 17.55
C PRO A 7 -10.44 -6.79 16.73
N ARG A 8 -10.03 -7.84 16.02
CA ARG A 8 -11.01 -8.66 15.30
C ARG A 8 -12.10 -9.12 16.25
N PRO A 9 -13.36 -9.10 15.82
CA PRO A 9 -14.50 -9.46 16.66
C PRO A 9 -14.52 -10.95 17.02
N VAL A 10 -13.76 -11.76 16.28
CA VAL A 10 -13.61 -13.20 16.49
C VAL A 10 -12.13 -13.60 16.37
N ASP A 11 -11.76 -14.69 17.02
CA ASP A 11 -10.42 -15.28 16.88
C ASP A 11 -10.36 -16.10 15.60
N VAL A 12 -9.72 -15.54 14.56
CA VAL A 12 -9.60 -16.15 13.25
C VAL A 12 -8.86 -17.48 13.29
N GLU A 13 -7.77 -17.58 14.07
CA GLU A 13 -6.97 -18.81 14.14
C GLU A 13 -7.67 -19.91 14.94
N GLN A 14 -8.51 -19.55 15.89
CA GLN A 14 -9.35 -20.50 16.60
C GLN A 14 -10.48 -21.06 15.73
N LEU A 15 -11.11 -20.18 14.95
CA LEU A 15 -12.22 -20.57 14.06
C LEU A 15 -11.73 -21.27 12.79
N PHE A 16 -10.58 -20.88 12.28
CA PHE A 16 -10.02 -21.35 11.01
C PHE A 16 -8.52 -21.66 11.16
N PRO A 17 -8.14 -22.69 11.95
CA PRO A 17 -6.73 -23.00 12.21
C PRO A 17 -5.92 -23.29 10.94
N GLU A 18 -6.59 -23.67 9.85
CA GLU A 18 -5.97 -23.94 8.56
C GLU A 18 -5.38 -22.67 7.90
N VAL A 19 -5.88 -21.47 8.24
CA VAL A 19 -5.33 -20.21 7.71
C VAL A 19 -4.16 -19.68 8.55
N ALA A 20 -3.94 -20.17 9.76
CA ALA A 20 -2.86 -19.72 10.65
C ALA A 20 -1.46 -19.81 10.01
N PRO A 21 -1.09 -20.88 9.27
CA PRO A 21 0.19 -20.95 8.57
C PRO A 21 0.36 -19.91 7.45
N LEU A 22 -0.73 -19.32 6.99
CA LEU A 22 -0.77 -18.35 5.89
C LEU A 22 -0.75 -16.89 6.39
N ARG A 23 -0.70 -16.69 7.70
CA ARG A 23 -0.65 -15.33 8.27
C ARG A 23 0.56 -14.54 7.75
N ARG A 24 0.35 -13.26 7.50
CA ARG A 24 1.40 -12.30 7.16
C ARG A 24 1.30 -11.05 8.03
N GLN A 25 2.44 -10.41 8.28
CA GLN A 25 2.46 -9.11 8.92
C GLN A 25 2.31 -8.02 7.86
N ALA A 26 1.55 -6.99 8.19
CA ALA A 26 1.42 -5.76 7.41
C ALA A 26 1.57 -4.53 8.31
N VAL A 27 1.95 -3.40 7.73
CA VAL A 27 1.92 -2.11 8.42
C VAL A 27 0.87 -1.23 7.73
N ARG A 28 -0.25 -0.98 8.39
CA ARG A 28 -1.20 0.03 7.96
C ARG A 28 -0.63 1.42 8.22
N LEU A 29 -0.70 2.29 7.23
CA LEU A 29 -0.10 3.63 7.34
C LEU A 29 -1.06 4.69 7.88
N HIS A 30 -2.36 4.48 7.81
CA HIS A 30 -3.39 5.41 8.29
C HIS A 30 -3.11 6.88 7.92
N PRO A 31 -3.00 7.21 6.62
CA PRO A 31 -2.70 8.58 6.20
C PRO A 31 -3.81 9.54 6.63
N ARG A 32 -3.42 10.70 7.14
CA ARG A 32 -4.32 11.79 7.56
C ARG A 32 -3.83 13.10 7.01
N ALA A 33 -4.75 13.90 6.47
CA ALA A 33 -4.44 15.23 5.98
C ALA A 33 -3.61 16.00 7.00
N GLY A 34 -2.52 16.60 6.54
CA GLY A 34 -1.57 17.27 7.43
C GLY A 34 -0.45 17.94 6.64
N SER A 35 0.55 18.40 7.38
CA SER A 35 1.71 19.09 6.80
C SER A 35 2.98 18.38 7.19
N PRO A 36 3.24 17.18 6.63
CA PRO A 36 4.49 16.47 6.90
C PRO A 36 5.68 17.27 6.34
N SER A 37 6.83 17.08 6.92
CA SER A 37 8.10 17.56 6.37
C SER A 37 8.80 16.46 5.58
N TRP A 38 9.84 16.81 4.85
CA TRP A 38 10.68 15.82 4.16
C TRP A 38 11.45 14.89 5.12
N ARG A 39 11.38 15.13 6.44
CA ARG A 39 11.95 14.25 7.49
C ARG A 39 10.96 13.23 8.02
N ASP A 40 9.70 13.34 7.63
CA ASP A 40 8.63 12.48 8.10
C ASP A 40 8.28 11.44 7.04
N SER A 41 7.82 10.27 7.45
CA SER A 41 7.09 9.39 6.56
C SER A 41 5.76 10.02 6.19
N SER A 42 5.37 9.94 4.92
CA SER A 42 4.19 10.65 4.40
C SER A 42 3.58 9.99 3.18
N VAL A 43 2.31 10.29 2.94
CA VAL A 43 1.64 10.10 1.66
C VAL A 43 1.42 11.49 1.04
N GLY A 44 1.64 11.63 -0.27
CA GLY A 44 1.51 12.91 -0.98
C GLY A 44 2.72 13.86 -0.86
N GLY A 45 3.80 13.40 -0.23
CA GLY A 45 5.01 14.19 -0.06
C GLY A 45 4.94 15.20 1.11
N PRO A 46 5.97 16.06 1.28
CA PRO A 46 7.14 16.23 0.42
C PRO A 46 8.13 15.06 0.52
N LEU A 47 8.92 14.84 -0.54
CA LEU A 47 9.97 13.82 -0.53
C LEU A 47 11.32 14.42 -0.15
N ARG A 48 12.15 13.64 0.54
CA ARG A 48 13.57 13.92 0.76
C ARG A 48 14.37 13.63 -0.52
N TRP A 49 14.12 14.39 -1.59
CA TRP A 49 14.77 14.20 -2.88
C TRP A 49 16.07 15.00 -2.95
N PRO A 50 17.21 14.37 -3.36
CA PRO A 50 18.49 15.09 -3.42
C PRO A 50 18.45 16.21 -4.47
N ASP A 51 18.85 17.43 -4.11
CA ASP A 51 18.86 18.56 -5.04
C ASP A 51 19.76 18.35 -6.27
N ARG A 52 20.84 17.58 -6.11
CA ARG A 52 21.76 17.21 -7.20
C ARG A 52 21.20 16.21 -8.20
N GLU A 53 20.10 15.52 -7.88
CA GLU A 53 19.45 14.57 -8.76
C GLU A 53 18.29 15.23 -9.48
N PRO A 54 18.16 15.06 -10.82
CA PRO A 54 16.99 15.57 -11.53
C PRO A 54 15.73 14.91 -10.97
N TRP A 55 14.64 15.70 -10.96
CA TRP A 55 13.33 15.13 -10.61
C TRP A 55 12.89 14.16 -11.70
N PRO A 56 12.31 12.98 -11.35
CA PRO A 56 11.86 12.01 -12.33
C PRO A 56 10.79 12.58 -13.26
N LEU A 57 10.94 12.31 -14.54
CA LEU A 57 9.99 12.69 -15.59
C LEU A 57 9.40 11.43 -16.21
N CYS A 58 8.11 11.46 -16.51
CA CYS A 58 7.47 10.33 -17.16
C CYS A 58 8.10 10.07 -18.56
N PRO A 59 8.55 8.85 -18.85
CA PRO A 59 9.15 8.52 -20.14
C PRO A 59 8.12 8.54 -21.28
N GLU A 60 6.86 8.28 -21.00
CA GLU A 60 5.78 8.22 -21.98
C GLU A 60 5.09 9.58 -22.17
N HIS A 61 4.96 10.37 -21.09
CA HIS A 61 4.41 11.73 -21.15
C HIS A 61 5.53 12.75 -21.04
N ARG A 62 6.14 13.10 -22.19
CA ARG A 62 7.32 13.96 -22.30
C ARG A 62 7.25 15.21 -21.42
N GLY A 63 8.22 15.34 -20.52
CA GLY A 63 8.38 16.51 -19.65
C GLY A 63 7.37 16.58 -18.50
N SER A 64 6.49 15.59 -18.33
CA SER A 64 5.60 15.54 -17.18
C SER A 64 6.36 15.07 -15.94
N PRO A 65 6.51 15.90 -14.88
CA PRO A 65 7.12 15.45 -13.64
C PRO A 65 6.25 14.39 -12.97
N MET A 66 6.90 13.42 -12.33
CA MET A 66 6.21 12.43 -11.53
C MET A 66 5.70 13.05 -10.21
N ALA A 67 4.52 12.64 -9.79
CA ALA A 67 3.93 13.08 -8.54
C ALA A 67 4.59 12.33 -7.35
N PRO A 68 4.83 12.99 -6.20
CA PRO A 68 5.23 12.35 -4.97
C PRO A 68 4.05 11.57 -4.38
N ILE A 69 4.24 10.30 -4.07
CA ILE A 69 3.16 9.43 -3.61
C ILE A 69 3.38 8.96 -2.18
N VAL A 70 4.47 8.28 -1.92
CA VAL A 70 4.80 7.79 -0.57
C VAL A 70 6.27 8.05 -0.29
N GLN A 71 6.54 8.51 0.91
CA GLN A 71 7.87 8.46 1.52
C GLN A 71 7.76 7.68 2.82
N LEU A 72 8.64 6.69 3.02
CA LEU A 72 8.65 5.89 4.23
C LEU A 72 10.06 5.64 4.73
N TYR A 73 10.30 6.00 5.97
CA TYR A 73 11.52 5.65 6.68
C TYR A 73 11.44 4.22 7.22
N ALA A 74 12.57 3.52 7.27
CA ALA A 74 12.64 2.13 7.72
C ALA A 74 12.08 1.92 9.14
N ALA A 75 12.20 2.93 10.01
CA ALA A 75 11.63 2.88 11.35
C ALA A 75 10.10 2.70 11.35
N ASP A 76 9.42 3.31 10.38
CA ASP A 76 7.96 3.26 10.25
C ASP A 76 7.49 2.02 9.46
N ALA A 77 8.41 1.28 8.83
CA ALA A 77 8.11 -0.02 8.21
C ALA A 77 8.01 -1.17 9.23
N LEU A 78 8.34 -0.92 10.49
CA LEU A 78 8.22 -1.84 11.63
C LEU A 78 8.77 -3.25 11.37
N GLY A 79 9.77 -3.37 10.49
CA GLY A 79 10.42 -4.64 10.15
C GLY A 79 9.65 -5.54 9.18
N VAL A 80 8.49 -5.13 8.66
CA VAL A 80 7.66 -5.93 7.74
C VAL A 80 8.27 -6.00 6.34
N VAL A 81 8.90 -4.92 5.89
CA VAL A 81 9.58 -4.85 4.59
C VAL A 81 11.08 -4.78 4.79
N GLU A 82 11.81 -5.62 4.05
CA GLU A 82 13.26 -5.63 4.06
C GLU A 82 13.81 -4.51 3.17
N PHE A 83 14.48 -3.54 3.76
CA PHE A 83 15.19 -2.50 3.03
C PHE A 83 16.49 -3.03 2.43
N PRO A 84 16.89 -2.59 1.23
CA PRO A 84 18.19 -2.93 0.68
C PRO A 84 19.33 -2.51 1.63
N PRO A 85 20.49 -3.20 1.60
CA PRO A 85 21.63 -2.81 2.40
C PRO A 85 21.97 -1.32 2.27
N ALA A 86 22.25 -0.65 3.38
CA ALA A 86 22.54 0.76 3.49
C ALA A 86 21.42 1.73 3.07
N CYS A 87 20.18 1.24 2.84
CA CYS A 87 19.00 2.06 2.61
C CYS A 87 18.10 2.06 3.85
N ASP A 88 17.58 3.23 4.18
CA ASP A 88 16.62 3.44 5.28
C ASP A 88 15.44 4.33 4.87
N LEU A 89 15.30 4.57 3.57
CA LEU A 89 14.25 5.41 2.99
C LEU A 89 13.73 4.78 1.70
N LEU A 90 12.41 4.55 1.66
CA LEU A 90 11.65 4.17 0.49
C LEU A 90 10.89 5.40 -0.02
N GLN A 91 10.97 5.64 -1.32
CA GLN A 91 10.21 6.70 -2.00
C GLN A 91 9.49 6.13 -3.21
N VAL A 92 8.23 6.47 -3.35
CA VAL A 92 7.37 6.10 -4.48
C VAL A 92 6.87 7.37 -5.14
N LEU A 93 7.09 7.44 -6.43
CA LEU A 93 6.51 8.45 -7.31
C LEU A 93 5.71 7.74 -8.40
N TRP A 94 4.80 8.43 -9.04
CA TRP A 94 4.21 7.95 -10.29
C TRP A 94 3.83 9.07 -11.24
N CYS A 95 3.72 8.74 -12.53
CA CYS A 95 3.03 9.59 -13.46
C CYS A 95 1.51 9.43 -13.24
N PRO A 96 0.78 10.51 -12.93
CA PRO A 96 -0.65 10.42 -12.62
C PRO A 96 -1.55 10.27 -13.84
N ARG A 97 -0.98 10.28 -15.04
CA ARG A 97 -1.74 10.11 -16.29
C ARG A 97 -1.91 8.64 -16.62
N ALA A 98 -3.01 8.31 -17.31
CA ALA A 98 -3.24 6.96 -17.79
C ALA A 98 -2.17 6.57 -18.83
N HIS A 99 -1.69 5.34 -18.75
CA HIS A 99 -0.75 4.70 -19.67
C HIS A 99 -1.45 3.51 -20.32
N ASP A 100 -0.86 2.95 -21.38
CA ASP A 100 -1.47 1.79 -22.04
C ASP A 100 -1.66 0.62 -21.05
N GLY A 101 -2.92 0.31 -20.76
CA GLY A 101 -3.30 -0.74 -19.80
C GLY A 101 -2.98 -0.45 -18.32
N ARG A 102 -2.59 0.80 -17.95
CA ARG A 102 -2.28 1.18 -16.56
C ARG A 102 -2.88 2.53 -16.17
N TRP A 103 -3.34 2.65 -14.93
CA TRP A 103 -3.86 3.91 -14.38
C TRP A 103 -2.76 4.93 -14.08
N VAL A 104 -1.61 4.44 -13.67
CA VAL A 104 -0.44 5.24 -13.30
C VAL A 104 0.83 4.52 -13.77
N LEU A 105 1.97 5.22 -13.81
CA LEU A 105 3.27 4.60 -14.04
C LEU A 105 4.17 4.87 -12.84
N PRO A 106 4.35 3.88 -11.92
CA PRO A 106 5.12 4.06 -10.70
C PRO A 106 6.63 3.93 -10.92
N GLU A 107 7.39 4.67 -10.09
CA GLU A 107 8.82 4.48 -9.83
C GLU A 107 9.05 4.32 -8.33
N VAL A 108 9.95 3.41 -7.98
CA VAL A 108 10.36 3.14 -6.59
C VAL A 108 11.84 3.41 -6.42
N HIS A 109 12.19 4.17 -5.39
CA HIS A 109 13.56 4.53 -5.06
C HIS A 109 13.89 4.12 -3.62
N TRP A 110 14.99 3.40 -3.49
CA TRP A 110 15.57 3.06 -2.19
C TRP A 110 16.77 3.95 -1.93
N ARG A 111 16.84 4.58 -0.76
CA ARG A 111 17.91 5.54 -0.44
C ARG A 111 18.44 5.37 0.98
N ALA A 112 19.69 5.82 1.18
CA ALA A 112 20.20 6.18 2.49
C ALA A 112 19.79 7.63 2.79
N ALA A 113 18.87 7.85 3.71
CA ALA A 113 18.38 9.19 4.05
C ALA A 113 19.52 10.11 4.49
N GLY A 114 20.49 9.58 5.25
CA GLY A 114 21.67 10.33 5.69
C GLY A 114 22.58 10.82 4.56
N ALA A 115 22.51 10.20 3.37
CA ALA A 115 23.29 10.64 2.20
C ALA A 115 22.63 11.80 1.44
N VAL A 116 21.36 12.12 1.73
CA VAL A 116 20.65 13.25 1.13
C VAL A 116 20.98 14.51 1.91
N GLY A 117 21.76 15.40 1.30
CA GLY A 117 22.10 16.72 1.84
C GLY A 117 20.97 17.73 1.63
N THR A 118 21.16 18.64 0.66
CA THR A 118 20.12 19.61 0.26
C THR A 118 18.97 18.89 -0.44
N VAL A 119 17.75 19.29 -0.09
CA VAL A 119 16.51 18.69 -0.61
C VAL A 119 15.91 19.58 -1.70
N ARG A 120 15.52 18.95 -2.81
CA ARG A 120 14.80 19.57 -3.90
C ARG A 120 13.28 19.48 -3.66
N GLU A 121 12.58 20.55 -3.92
CA GLU A 121 11.13 20.55 -3.95
C GLU A 121 10.59 19.88 -5.23
N ALA A 122 9.44 19.24 -5.11
CA ALA A 122 8.75 18.67 -6.27
C ALA A 122 8.35 19.78 -7.25
N PRO A 123 8.58 19.61 -8.55
CA PRO A 123 8.08 20.55 -9.55
C PRO A 123 6.54 20.58 -9.55
N PRO A 124 5.91 21.70 -9.93
CA PRO A 124 4.47 21.75 -10.08
C PRO A 124 4.02 20.76 -11.16
N LEU A 125 2.92 20.07 -10.88
CA LEU A 125 2.31 19.18 -11.85
C LEU A 125 1.63 19.97 -12.98
N PRO A 126 1.59 19.44 -14.22
CA PRO A 126 0.95 20.08 -15.34
C PRO A 126 -0.54 20.35 -15.12
N ALA A 127 -1.05 21.43 -15.70
CA ALA A 127 -2.50 21.65 -15.77
C ALA A 127 -3.19 20.46 -16.45
N GLY A 128 -4.35 20.06 -15.93
CA GLY A 128 -5.08 18.88 -16.42
C GLY A 128 -4.58 17.54 -15.87
N THR A 129 -3.75 17.54 -14.83
CA THR A 129 -3.48 16.32 -14.05
C THR A 129 -4.81 15.75 -13.57
N PRO A 130 -5.09 14.43 -13.77
CA PRO A 130 -6.36 13.82 -13.37
C PRO A 130 -6.62 13.97 -11.87
N TYR A 131 -7.85 14.35 -11.53
CA TYR A 131 -8.31 14.38 -10.15
C TYR A 131 -8.21 12.99 -9.53
N GLY A 132 -7.82 12.94 -8.25
CA GLY A 132 -7.74 11.68 -7.51
C GLY A 132 -6.54 10.79 -7.83
N HIS A 133 -5.68 11.15 -8.80
CA HIS A 133 -4.47 10.39 -9.10
C HIS A 133 -3.22 10.91 -8.36
N VAL A 134 -3.36 11.97 -7.61
CA VAL A 134 -2.26 12.56 -6.81
C VAL A 134 -2.78 12.76 -5.38
N PRO A 135 -2.15 12.14 -4.39
CA PRO A 135 -2.59 12.28 -3.02
C PRO A 135 -2.31 13.69 -2.48
N LYS A 136 -3.20 14.18 -1.64
CA LYS A 136 -2.90 15.34 -0.79
C LYS A 136 -1.87 14.97 0.27
N PRO A 137 -1.05 15.93 0.73
CA PRO A 137 -0.09 15.67 1.80
C PRO A 137 -0.77 15.14 3.08
N CYS A 138 -0.30 13.99 3.54
CA CYS A 138 -0.78 13.33 4.75
C CYS A 138 0.39 12.91 5.63
N VAL A 139 0.24 13.08 6.93
CA VAL A 139 1.05 12.37 7.92
C VAL A 139 0.58 10.94 8.04
N VAL A 140 1.49 10.02 8.34
CA VAL A 140 1.16 8.61 8.53
C VAL A 140 1.21 8.21 10.01
N HIS A 141 0.46 7.18 10.36
CA HIS A 141 0.38 6.63 11.72
C HIS A 141 0.58 5.11 11.65
N PRO A 142 1.82 4.61 11.49
CA PRO A 142 2.11 3.21 11.25
C PRO A 142 1.59 2.30 12.36
N GLU A 143 0.87 1.25 11.99
CA GLU A 143 0.34 0.22 12.88
C GLU A 143 0.67 -1.17 12.34
N LEU A 144 1.34 -2.00 13.17
CA LEU A 144 1.61 -3.39 12.84
C LEU A 144 0.35 -4.23 13.06
N ILE A 145 -0.06 -4.95 12.02
CA ILE A 145 -1.21 -5.85 12.07
C ILE A 145 -0.86 -7.22 11.50
N THR A 146 -1.68 -8.22 11.83
CA THR A 146 -1.64 -9.55 11.22
C THR A 146 -2.77 -9.67 10.19
N GLU A 147 -2.47 -10.20 9.01
CA GLU A 147 -3.44 -10.47 7.94
C GLU A 147 -3.48 -11.96 7.58
N TYR A 148 -4.59 -12.36 7.01
CA TYR A 148 -4.80 -13.67 6.40
C TYR A 148 -5.19 -13.48 4.93
N PRO A 149 -4.96 -14.51 4.07
CA PRO A 149 -5.33 -14.39 2.66
C PRO A 149 -6.85 -14.25 2.52
N SER A 150 -7.26 -13.30 1.66
CA SER A 150 -8.64 -13.17 1.19
C SER A 150 -8.82 -13.96 -0.10
N TRP A 151 -8.84 -13.30 -1.23
CA TRP A 151 -8.84 -13.92 -2.55
C TRP A 151 -7.60 -14.78 -2.85
N ASP A 152 -6.51 -14.56 -2.10
CA ASP A 152 -5.27 -15.35 -2.17
C ASP A 152 -5.37 -16.73 -1.51
N LEU A 153 -6.51 -17.07 -0.90
CA LEU A 153 -6.68 -18.36 -0.27
C LEU A 153 -6.65 -19.47 -1.35
N PRO A 154 -5.78 -20.49 -1.23
CA PRO A 154 -5.74 -21.56 -2.22
C PRO A 154 -7.12 -22.20 -2.44
N TYR A 155 -7.53 -22.37 -3.70
CA TYR A 155 -8.87 -22.83 -4.06
C TYR A 155 -9.32 -24.10 -3.31
N PRO A 156 -8.49 -25.17 -3.16
CA PRO A 156 -8.91 -26.34 -2.39
C PRO A 156 -9.18 -26.05 -0.91
N LEU A 157 -8.46 -25.05 -0.35
CA LEU A 157 -8.65 -24.64 1.03
C LEU A 157 -9.89 -23.76 1.17
N TRP A 158 -10.13 -22.89 0.20
CA TRP A 158 -11.37 -22.10 0.12
C TRP A 158 -12.61 -23.01 0.13
N ASP A 159 -12.68 -23.99 -0.78
CA ASP A 159 -13.82 -24.92 -0.88
C ASP A 159 -14.03 -25.71 0.42
N ALA A 160 -12.95 -26.09 1.09
CA ALA A 160 -13.05 -26.82 2.35
C ALA A 160 -13.56 -25.94 3.51
N LEU A 161 -13.27 -24.63 3.48
CA LEU A 161 -13.62 -23.70 4.54
C LEU A 161 -14.91 -22.92 4.29
N GLU A 162 -15.36 -22.80 3.04
CA GLU A 162 -16.56 -22.04 2.65
C GLU A 162 -17.80 -22.32 3.53
N PRO A 163 -18.17 -23.58 3.83
CA PRO A 163 -19.32 -23.85 4.71
C PRO A 163 -19.14 -23.27 6.11
N ARG A 164 -17.89 -23.28 6.64
CA ARG A 164 -17.59 -22.74 7.96
C ARG A 164 -17.53 -21.22 7.94
N PHE A 165 -17.04 -20.59 6.86
CA PHE A 165 -17.12 -19.15 6.65
C PHE A 165 -18.59 -18.69 6.68
N ALA A 166 -19.46 -19.34 5.90
CA ALA A 166 -20.90 -19.04 5.87
C ALA A 166 -21.57 -19.23 7.24
N GLN A 167 -21.19 -20.27 8.00
CA GLN A 167 -21.71 -20.48 9.33
C GLN A 167 -21.30 -19.33 10.29
N VAL A 168 -20.03 -18.96 10.30
CA VAL A 168 -19.52 -17.86 11.16
C VAL A 168 -20.18 -16.54 10.80
N GLU A 169 -20.35 -16.24 9.50
CA GLU A 169 -21.07 -15.06 9.06
C GLU A 169 -22.53 -15.07 9.54
N ALA A 170 -23.24 -16.18 9.39
CA ALA A 170 -24.62 -16.30 9.85
C ALA A 170 -24.78 -16.15 11.38
N GLU A 171 -23.82 -16.63 12.15
CA GLU A 171 -23.84 -16.58 13.63
C GLU A 171 -23.39 -15.22 14.18
N THR A 172 -22.45 -14.55 13.51
CA THR A 172 -21.75 -13.37 14.05
C THR A 172 -21.97 -12.09 13.23
N GLY A 173 -22.40 -12.19 11.98
CA GLY A 173 -22.45 -11.08 11.02
C GLY A 173 -21.10 -10.71 10.41
N TRP A 174 -20.02 -11.48 10.69
CA TRP A 174 -18.67 -11.17 10.20
C TRP A 174 -18.28 -12.10 9.05
N ASP A 175 -18.20 -11.55 7.86
CA ASP A 175 -17.68 -12.22 6.67
C ASP A 175 -16.16 -12.39 6.75
N TYR A 176 -15.66 -13.59 6.38
CA TYR A 176 -14.22 -13.84 6.43
C TYR A 176 -13.45 -12.97 5.46
N GLN A 177 -13.94 -12.85 4.23
CA GLN A 177 -13.23 -12.22 3.13
C GLN A 177 -13.09 -10.70 3.33
N TYR A 178 -14.18 -10.03 3.73
CA TYR A 178 -14.22 -8.59 3.86
C TYR A 178 -13.84 -8.07 5.25
N HIS A 179 -14.11 -8.83 6.30
CA HIS A 179 -13.97 -8.33 7.66
C HIS A 179 -12.82 -8.97 8.45
N LEU A 180 -12.43 -10.22 8.12
CA LEU A 180 -11.53 -10.99 8.98
C LEU A 180 -10.15 -11.26 8.35
N SER A 181 -10.01 -11.15 7.04
CA SER A 181 -8.80 -11.55 6.31
C SER A 181 -7.79 -10.42 6.13
N THR A 182 -7.87 -9.72 5.01
CA THR A 182 -6.92 -8.71 4.56
C THR A 182 -7.43 -7.31 4.90
N ALA A 183 -6.60 -6.48 5.52
CA ALA A 183 -6.94 -5.11 5.84
C ALA A 183 -7.01 -4.22 4.60
N PRO A 184 -8.00 -3.33 4.51
CA PRO A 184 -8.03 -2.28 3.49
C PRO A 184 -7.00 -1.19 3.78
N GLY A 185 -6.85 -0.27 2.83
CA GLY A 185 -6.09 0.95 3.02
C GLY A 185 -4.65 0.90 2.52
N THR A 186 -3.99 2.03 2.69
CA THR A 186 -2.58 2.20 2.33
C THR A 186 -1.70 1.48 3.34
N LYS A 187 -0.93 0.50 2.87
CA LYS A 187 -0.17 -0.40 3.75
C LYS A 187 1.06 -1.01 3.09
N LEU A 188 2.02 -1.45 3.90
CA LEU A 188 3.22 -2.19 3.51
C LEU A 188 3.06 -3.68 3.82
N GLY A 189 3.58 -4.51 2.94
CA GLY A 189 3.58 -5.97 3.13
C GLY A 189 2.19 -6.58 3.21
N GLY A 190 2.06 -7.71 3.88
CA GLY A 190 0.79 -8.44 3.98
C GLY A 190 0.31 -8.97 2.63
N TYR A 191 -1.00 -8.93 2.43
CA TYR A 191 -1.67 -9.33 1.21
C TYR A 191 -2.20 -8.12 0.45
N PRO A 192 -2.17 -8.09 -0.90
CA PRO A 192 -2.95 -7.13 -1.66
C PRO A 192 -4.44 -7.28 -1.34
N GLY A 193 -5.15 -6.18 -1.26
CA GLY A 193 -6.60 -6.21 -1.08
C GLY A 193 -7.31 -6.42 -2.43
N TRP A 194 -7.14 -7.60 -3.03
CA TRP A 194 -7.78 -7.92 -4.30
C TRP A 194 -9.29 -7.81 -4.20
N GLY A 195 -9.91 -7.13 -5.17
CA GLY A 195 -11.37 -7.15 -5.34
C GLY A 195 -11.85 -8.27 -6.27
N GLN A 196 -10.92 -8.96 -6.92
CA GLN A 196 -11.13 -10.03 -7.90
C GLN A 196 -9.99 -11.05 -7.78
N ASP A 197 -9.92 -11.98 -8.74
CA ASP A 197 -8.86 -13.00 -8.78
C ASP A 197 -7.46 -12.41 -8.65
N PRO A 198 -6.60 -13.00 -7.79
CA PRO A 198 -5.24 -12.53 -7.56
C PRO A 198 -4.40 -12.50 -8.82
N GLN A 199 -3.65 -11.43 -9.03
CA GLN A 199 -2.78 -11.23 -10.19
C GLN A 199 -1.32 -11.03 -9.75
N TRP A 200 -0.78 -11.99 -9.01
CA TRP A 200 0.61 -11.94 -8.58
C TRP A 200 1.55 -11.91 -9.78
N PRO A 201 2.43 -10.90 -9.90
CA PRO A 201 3.35 -10.84 -11.02
C PRO A 201 4.58 -11.70 -10.78
N ASP A 202 5.11 -12.25 -11.87
CA ASP A 202 6.46 -12.82 -11.89
C ASP A 202 7.48 -11.76 -12.32
N CYS A 203 8.67 -11.83 -11.77
CA CYS A 203 9.77 -10.95 -12.14
C CYS A 203 10.22 -11.21 -13.58
N SER A 204 10.29 -10.17 -14.40
CA SER A 204 10.74 -10.29 -15.80
C SER A 204 12.22 -10.68 -15.93
N GLY A 205 13.03 -10.45 -14.89
CA GLY A 205 14.46 -10.77 -14.91
C GLY A 205 14.79 -12.18 -14.49
N CYS A 206 14.06 -12.78 -13.52
CA CYS A 206 14.38 -14.12 -13.00
C CYS A 206 13.23 -15.12 -13.02
N GLY A 207 12.02 -14.71 -13.43
CA GLY A 207 10.85 -15.58 -13.51
C GLY A 207 10.25 -15.99 -12.16
N LYS A 208 10.77 -15.49 -11.02
CA LYS A 208 10.22 -15.82 -9.70
C LYS A 208 9.02 -14.93 -9.37
N PRO A 209 8.05 -15.45 -8.59
CA PRO A 209 7.00 -14.61 -8.02
C PRO A 209 7.60 -13.42 -7.26
N MET A 210 6.95 -12.28 -7.38
CA MET A 210 7.37 -11.05 -6.69
C MET A 210 6.65 -10.92 -5.35
N ASP A 211 7.29 -10.23 -4.40
CA ASP A 211 6.72 -9.94 -3.09
C ASP A 211 5.84 -8.69 -3.14
N HIS A 212 4.72 -8.68 -2.43
CA HIS A 212 3.93 -7.46 -2.23
C HIS A 212 4.71 -6.48 -1.36
N LEU A 213 4.96 -5.29 -1.89
CA LEU A 213 5.70 -4.23 -1.22
C LEU A 213 4.75 -3.24 -0.54
N LEU A 214 3.82 -2.69 -1.30
CA LEU A 214 2.99 -1.56 -0.88
C LEU A 214 1.65 -1.58 -1.60
N THR A 215 0.58 -1.31 -0.87
CA THR A 215 -0.71 -0.87 -1.41
C THR A 215 -0.85 0.64 -1.20
N VAL A 216 -1.24 1.37 -2.23
CA VAL A 216 -1.73 2.76 -2.14
C VAL A 216 -3.20 2.75 -2.52
N ALA A 217 -4.07 3.03 -1.56
CA ALA A 217 -5.52 2.83 -1.69
C ALA A 217 -6.31 4.14 -1.78
N SER A 218 -7.45 4.08 -2.45
CA SER A 218 -8.43 5.19 -2.47
C SER A 218 -9.22 5.27 -1.17
N SER A 219 -9.45 4.13 -0.50
CA SER A 219 -10.14 4.06 0.78
C SER A 219 -9.23 3.45 1.84
N GLU A 220 -9.26 4.02 3.05
CA GLU A 220 -8.39 3.60 4.15
C GLU A 220 -9.07 2.67 5.16
N ALA A 221 -10.40 2.62 5.15
CA ALA A 221 -11.16 1.82 6.11
C ALA A 221 -12.52 1.44 5.57
N ASP A 222 -13.04 0.35 6.11
CA ASP A 222 -14.45 -0.02 6.11
C ASP A 222 -14.94 -0.19 7.55
N ALA A 223 -16.17 -0.65 7.74
CA ALA A 223 -16.79 -0.74 9.07
C ALA A 223 -15.96 -1.55 10.09
N ALA A 224 -15.38 -2.69 9.67
CA ALA A 224 -14.62 -3.58 10.55
C ALA A 224 -13.21 -3.09 10.86
N TRP A 225 -12.66 -2.27 9.96
CA TRP A 225 -11.26 -1.84 10.00
C TRP A 225 -11.10 -0.35 10.31
N THR A 226 -12.20 0.35 10.61
CA THR A 226 -12.15 1.77 10.97
C THR A 226 -11.46 1.93 12.33
N PRO A 227 -10.35 2.68 12.43
CA PRO A 227 -9.68 2.91 13.69
C PRO A 227 -10.62 3.55 14.73
N PHE A 228 -10.44 3.21 16.00
CA PHE A 228 -11.25 3.77 17.09
C PHE A 228 -11.22 5.30 17.12
N GLU A 229 -10.07 5.90 16.80
CA GLU A 229 -9.87 7.34 16.79
C GLU A 229 -10.62 8.04 15.65
N ASP A 230 -11.10 7.28 14.68
CA ASP A 230 -11.80 7.79 13.49
C ASP A 230 -13.30 7.43 13.49
N GLU A 231 -13.78 6.75 14.53
CA GLU A 231 -15.18 6.38 14.66
C GLU A 231 -16.07 7.64 14.69
N GLY A 232 -17.07 7.68 13.79
CA GLY A 232 -17.98 8.82 13.65
C GLY A 232 -17.37 10.08 13.01
N VAL A 233 -16.12 10.06 12.60
CA VAL A 233 -15.46 11.15 11.88
C VAL A 233 -15.57 10.92 10.38
N ARG A 234 -15.96 11.96 9.62
CA ARG A 234 -15.89 11.90 8.16
C ARG A 234 -14.42 11.80 7.74
N TYR A 235 -14.09 10.71 7.13
CA TYR A 235 -12.71 10.37 6.77
C TYR A 235 -12.22 11.27 5.63
N GLU A 236 -11.24 12.13 5.90
CA GLU A 236 -10.45 12.78 4.86
C GLU A 236 -9.17 11.99 4.66
N SER A 237 -9.22 11.04 3.75
CA SER A 237 -8.06 10.29 3.26
C SER A 237 -7.15 11.20 2.45
N ALA A 238 -6.13 10.62 1.83
CA ALA A 238 -5.23 11.32 0.90
C ALA A 238 -5.93 11.90 -0.36
N ASP A 239 -7.25 11.89 -0.44
CA ASP A 239 -8.06 12.37 -1.58
C ASP A 239 -7.74 11.64 -2.89
N LEU A 240 -7.38 10.37 -2.77
CA LEU A 240 -7.16 9.49 -3.92
C LEU A 240 -8.48 8.90 -4.41
N MET A 241 -8.60 8.80 -5.74
CA MET A 241 -9.71 8.16 -6.43
C MET A 241 -9.14 7.38 -7.62
N LEU A 242 -8.65 6.18 -7.34
CA LEU A 242 -8.03 5.31 -8.33
C LEU A 242 -9.10 4.35 -8.87
N GLY A 243 -9.56 4.61 -10.09
CA GLY A 243 -10.68 3.87 -10.65
C GLY A 243 -11.95 4.00 -9.81
N ASP A 244 -12.64 2.90 -9.58
CA ASP A 244 -13.84 2.82 -8.72
C ASP A 244 -13.43 2.43 -7.28
N MET A 245 -12.88 3.39 -6.54
CA MET A 245 -12.41 3.20 -5.15
C MET A 245 -11.31 2.14 -4.99
N GLY A 246 -10.57 1.83 -6.05
CA GLY A 246 -9.53 0.82 -6.05
C GLY A 246 -8.19 1.27 -5.46
N GLY A 247 -7.15 0.50 -5.74
CA GLY A 247 -5.80 0.76 -5.27
C GLY A 247 -4.73 0.35 -6.29
N ILE A 248 -3.53 0.85 -6.08
CA ILE A 248 -2.33 0.42 -6.79
C ILE A 248 -1.52 -0.48 -5.86
N TYR A 249 -1.28 -1.71 -6.30
CA TYR A 249 -0.43 -2.69 -5.63
C TYR A 249 0.94 -2.68 -6.26
N LEU A 250 1.98 -2.45 -5.47
CA LEU A 250 3.37 -2.49 -5.91
C LEU A 250 4.01 -3.78 -5.42
N PHE A 251 4.70 -4.46 -6.33
CA PHE A 251 5.42 -5.69 -6.06
C PHE A 251 6.89 -5.50 -6.38
N GLU A 252 7.77 -6.08 -5.57
CA GLU A 252 9.21 -6.06 -5.79
C GLU A 252 9.80 -7.45 -5.93
N CYS A 253 10.87 -7.57 -6.71
CA CYS A 253 11.67 -8.79 -6.75
C CYS A 253 12.91 -8.64 -5.87
N ARG A 254 12.92 -9.28 -4.71
CA ARG A 254 14.07 -9.27 -3.79
C ARG A 254 15.24 -10.14 -4.27
N SER A 255 15.02 -11.04 -5.23
CA SER A 255 16.05 -11.94 -5.76
C SER A 255 16.95 -11.28 -6.80
N CYS A 256 16.50 -10.20 -7.45
CA CYS A 256 17.25 -9.54 -8.52
C CYS A 256 17.98 -8.30 -8.01
N PRO A 257 19.21 -8.02 -8.52
CA PRO A 257 19.86 -6.72 -8.30
C PRO A 257 18.96 -5.57 -8.76
N GLY A 258 18.93 -4.48 -8.00
CA GLY A 258 18.11 -3.31 -8.31
C GLY A 258 16.62 -3.46 -7.99
N ARG A 259 16.18 -4.61 -7.47
CA ARG A 259 14.81 -4.87 -7.02
C ARG A 259 13.76 -4.38 -8.01
N PRO A 260 13.63 -5.00 -9.21
CA PRO A 260 12.61 -4.66 -10.18
C PRO A 260 11.23 -4.59 -9.55
N VAL A 261 10.44 -3.60 -9.95
CA VAL A 261 9.09 -3.37 -9.44
C VAL A 261 8.07 -3.59 -10.55
N LYS A 262 6.92 -4.13 -10.19
CA LYS A 262 5.70 -4.19 -11.02
C LYS A 262 4.51 -3.67 -10.23
N ASP A 263 3.55 -3.14 -10.97
CA ASP A 263 2.29 -2.68 -10.42
C ASP A 263 1.11 -3.55 -10.88
N ARG A 264 0.05 -3.53 -10.08
CA ARG A 264 -1.29 -4.00 -10.43
C ARG A 264 -2.31 -2.99 -9.93
N PHE A 265 -3.41 -2.93 -10.63
CA PHE A 265 -4.59 -2.20 -10.18
C PHE A 265 -5.62 -3.20 -9.67
N GLY A 266 -6.28 -2.86 -8.56
CA GLY A 266 -7.41 -3.58 -8.02
C GLY A 266 -8.56 -2.64 -7.68
N SER A 267 -9.77 -3.02 -8.06
CA SER A 267 -11.02 -2.31 -7.77
C SER A 267 -12.04 -3.30 -7.23
#